data_2cd42dc97e72519d3751dd844f35b44b
#
_entry.id   2cd42dc97e72519d3751dd844f35b44b
#
_cell.length_a   1.000
_cell.length_b   1.000
_cell.length_c   1.000
_cell.angle_alpha   90.00
_cell.angle_beta   90.00
_cell.angle_gamma   90.00
#
_symmetry.space_group_name_H-M   'P 1'
#
loop_
_entity.id
_entity.type
_entity.pdbx_description
1 polymer ?
#
loop_
_entity_poly.entity_id
_entity_poly.type
_entity_poly.pdbx_seq_one_letter_code
_entity_poly.pdbx_strand_id
1 'polypeptide(L)'
;MLMATAVPVANSKPDVDRLKSILPGVPLVESPFFDDILPTCDFDAETARVGRDLHEKGFAVVRFPDEEFDARAERIKNRLAPRFDFAGWRENGWKVNDGLRVQDAWTFDADVRAIAVNARILQILEKLYGRKAWPFQTLNFPVGTQQHYHSDSVHFSSIPERFMCGVWVALEDIGDDAGPLEYYPGSHKWPIVYNDQVGVRIAGAKRRASQELYHQVWEALVEKTHLAPEYFSPRKGDALIWAANLLHGGSCQRNPNATRWSQVTHYFFENCCYVTPMASDMFVGKLQLRRLVNIADGKQVPNVYVDAPYASLGISFRFREFLATMRRSLSPIARKIRH
;
A
#
# COMPACT_ATOMS: atom_id res chain seq x y z
N MET A 1 -34.92 -8.20 36.30
CA MET A 1 -34.78 -9.11 35.17
C MET A 1 -35.42 -8.44 33.96
N LEU A 2 -34.64 -7.62 33.21
CA LEU A 2 -35.12 -6.92 32.03
C LEU A 2 -34.98 -7.88 30.85
N MET A 3 -36.09 -8.33 30.32
CA MET A 3 -36.13 -9.09 29.06
C MET A 3 -35.76 -8.14 27.92
N ALA A 4 -34.65 -8.40 27.29
CA ALA A 4 -34.29 -7.76 26.04
C ALA A 4 -35.25 -8.27 24.97
N THR A 5 -36.15 -7.42 24.50
CA THR A 5 -36.98 -7.67 23.32
C THR A 5 -36.08 -7.68 22.11
N ALA A 6 -35.90 -8.85 21.49
CA ALA A 6 -35.22 -8.96 20.19
C ALA A 6 -36.00 -8.11 19.18
N VAL A 7 -35.34 -7.08 18.65
CA VAL A 7 -35.87 -6.32 17.48
C VAL A 7 -35.90 -7.28 16.30
N PRO A 8 -37.05 -7.48 15.63
CA PRO A 8 -37.11 -8.33 14.46
C PRO A 8 -36.20 -7.71 13.36
N VAL A 9 -35.18 -8.45 12.95
CA VAL A 9 -34.39 -8.10 11.78
C VAL A 9 -35.30 -8.25 10.57
N ALA A 10 -35.78 -7.13 10.04
CA ALA A 10 -36.52 -7.13 8.79
C ALA A 10 -35.62 -7.68 7.69
N ASN A 11 -36.04 -8.75 7.05
CA ASN A 11 -35.41 -9.39 5.87
C ASN A 11 -35.61 -8.49 4.61
N SER A 12 -35.33 -7.19 4.70
CA SER A 12 -35.24 -6.32 3.54
C SER A 12 -33.87 -6.48 2.91
N LYS A 13 -33.80 -6.68 1.58
CA LYS A 13 -32.51 -6.62 0.85
C LYS A 13 -31.78 -5.33 1.26
N PRO A 14 -30.49 -5.40 1.55
CA PRO A 14 -29.75 -4.21 1.94
C PRO A 14 -29.87 -3.13 0.85
N ASP A 15 -30.08 -1.89 1.25
CA ASP A 15 -30.02 -0.73 0.37
C ASP A 15 -28.55 -0.52 -0.04
N VAL A 16 -28.21 -1.05 -1.21
CA VAL A 16 -26.83 -1.08 -1.70
C VAL A 16 -26.27 0.31 -1.95
N ASP A 17 -27.08 1.26 -2.38
CA ASP A 17 -26.65 2.64 -2.61
C ASP A 17 -26.28 3.30 -1.26
N ARG A 18 -27.05 3.02 -0.23
CA ARG A 18 -26.68 3.38 1.14
C ARG A 18 -25.37 2.72 1.56
N LEU A 19 -25.18 1.40 1.34
CA LEU A 19 -23.96 0.71 1.72
C LEU A 19 -22.71 1.29 1.04
N LYS A 20 -22.81 1.68 -0.23
CA LYS A 20 -21.73 2.37 -0.95
C LYS A 20 -21.37 3.73 -0.37
N SER A 21 -22.33 4.43 0.22
CA SER A 21 -22.17 5.83 0.67
C SER A 21 -21.78 6.00 2.14
N ILE A 22 -22.04 5.01 2.99
CA ILE A 22 -21.86 5.16 4.44
C ILE A 22 -20.38 5.12 4.91
N LEU A 23 -19.49 4.56 4.09
CA LEU A 23 -18.05 4.47 4.39
C LEU A 23 -17.18 5.06 3.26
N PRO A 24 -17.31 6.37 2.94
CA PRO A 24 -16.58 6.97 1.83
C PRO A 24 -15.06 7.00 2.03
N GLY A 25 -14.60 6.77 3.26
CA GLY A 25 -13.18 6.69 3.62
C GLY A 25 -12.63 5.25 3.64
N VAL A 26 -13.36 4.27 3.10
CA VAL A 26 -12.89 2.89 3.00
C VAL A 26 -12.84 2.50 1.52
N PRO A 27 -11.73 1.91 1.02
CA PRO A 27 -11.70 1.38 -0.34
C PRO A 27 -12.83 0.38 -0.55
N LEU A 28 -13.48 0.43 -1.72
CA LEU A 28 -14.62 -0.44 -1.99
C LEU A 28 -14.26 -1.92 -1.77
N VAL A 29 -13.11 -2.35 -2.28
CA VAL A 29 -12.61 -3.73 -2.17
C VAL A 29 -12.31 -4.15 -0.72
N GLU A 30 -12.09 -3.22 0.19
CA GLU A 30 -11.84 -3.48 1.62
C GLU A 30 -13.08 -3.16 2.50
N SER A 31 -14.19 -2.79 1.86
CA SER A 31 -15.45 -2.51 2.58
C SER A 31 -15.99 -3.79 3.24
N PRO A 32 -16.48 -3.72 4.48
CA PRO A 32 -17.18 -4.85 5.12
C PRO A 32 -18.48 -5.23 4.39
N PHE A 33 -18.94 -4.41 3.48
CA PHE A 33 -20.14 -4.62 2.65
C PHE A 33 -19.80 -5.04 1.21
N PHE A 34 -18.55 -5.39 0.93
CA PHE A 34 -18.10 -5.66 -0.44
C PHE A 34 -18.90 -6.77 -1.13
N ASP A 35 -19.22 -7.85 -0.42
CA ASP A 35 -19.97 -8.98 -0.96
C ASP A 35 -21.41 -8.61 -1.35
N ASP A 36 -22.03 -7.67 -0.62
CA ASP A 36 -23.37 -7.14 -0.95
C ASP A 36 -23.32 -6.16 -2.12
N ILE A 37 -22.22 -5.39 -2.22
CA ILE A 37 -22.06 -4.33 -3.21
C ILE A 37 -21.60 -4.89 -4.56
N LEU A 38 -20.67 -5.85 -4.59
CA LEU A 38 -20.04 -6.37 -5.80
C LEU A 38 -21.04 -6.84 -6.87
N PRO A 39 -22.13 -7.57 -6.54
CA PRO A 39 -23.12 -8.01 -7.54
C PRO A 39 -23.86 -6.88 -8.25
N THR A 40 -23.81 -5.66 -7.70
CA THR A 40 -24.48 -4.47 -8.25
C THR A 40 -23.54 -3.55 -9.03
N CYS A 41 -22.23 -3.88 -9.04
CA CYS A 41 -21.26 -3.12 -9.78
C CYS A 41 -21.26 -3.52 -11.27
N ASP A 42 -21.13 -2.52 -12.13
CA ASP A 42 -20.89 -2.76 -13.57
C ASP A 42 -19.40 -3.08 -13.78
N PHE A 43 -18.98 -4.26 -13.28
CA PHE A 43 -17.64 -4.77 -13.44
C PHE A 43 -17.62 -5.89 -14.47
N ASP A 44 -16.63 -5.84 -15.37
CA ASP A 44 -16.34 -7.01 -16.21
C ASP A 44 -15.86 -8.19 -15.35
N ALA A 45 -15.90 -9.40 -15.92
CA ALA A 45 -15.63 -10.64 -15.21
C ALA A 45 -14.24 -10.67 -14.56
N GLU A 46 -13.20 -10.09 -15.20
CA GLU A 46 -11.85 -10.02 -14.67
C GLU A 46 -11.79 -9.07 -13.47
N THR A 47 -12.33 -7.87 -13.60
CA THR A 47 -12.38 -6.88 -12.49
C THR A 47 -13.13 -7.45 -11.28
N ALA A 48 -14.26 -8.13 -11.51
CA ALA A 48 -15.02 -8.75 -10.42
C ALA A 48 -14.26 -9.90 -9.74
N ARG A 49 -13.52 -10.71 -10.50
CA ARG A 49 -12.65 -11.77 -9.97
C ARG A 49 -11.51 -11.19 -9.14
N VAL A 50 -10.79 -10.19 -9.70
CA VAL A 50 -9.70 -9.49 -9.01
C VAL A 50 -10.21 -8.86 -7.72
N GLY A 51 -11.41 -8.27 -7.73
CA GLY A 51 -12.03 -7.72 -6.54
C GLY A 51 -12.27 -8.76 -5.45
N ARG A 52 -12.84 -9.93 -5.80
CA ARG A 52 -13.02 -11.03 -4.82
C ARG A 52 -11.70 -11.52 -4.25
N ASP A 53 -10.71 -11.78 -5.11
CA ASP A 53 -9.40 -12.25 -4.67
C ASP A 53 -8.72 -11.25 -3.72
N LEU A 54 -8.73 -9.95 -4.04
CA LEU A 54 -8.19 -8.89 -3.18
C LEU A 54 -8.96 -8.79 -1.86
N HIS A 55 -10.29 -8.85 -1.89
CA HIS A 55 -11.13 -8.78 -0.70
C HIS A 55 -10.91 -9.97 0.25
N GLU A 56 -10.85 -11.18 -0.31
CA GLU A 56 -10.73 -12.41 0.49
C GLU A 56 -9.30 -12.65 0.94
N LYS A 57 -8.32 -12.53 0.02
CA LYS A 57 -6.94 -12.97 0.20
C LYS A 57 -5.94 -11.82 0.38
N GLY A 58 -6.28 -10.60 -0.07
CA GLY A 58 -5.39 -9.44 -0.06
C GLY A 58 -4.50 -9.34 -1.29
N PHE A 59 -4.59 -10.28 -2.24
CA PHE A 59 -3.88 -10.26 -3.51
C PHE A 59 -4.71 -10.88 -4.64
N ALA A 60 -4.35 -10.53 -5.86
CA ALA A 60 -4.91 -11.13 -7.07
C ALA A 60 -3.84 -11.26 -8.14
N VAL A 61 -3.90 -12.35 -8.92
CA VAL A 61 -3.02 -12.55 -10.07
C VAL A 61 -3.77 -12.22 -11.35
N VAL A 62 -3.12 -11.47 -12.24
CA VAL A 62 -3.65 -11.12 -13.57
C VAL A 62 -2.58 -11.34 -14.62
N ARG A 63 -2.99 -11.56 -15.87
CA ARG A 63 -2.11 -11.43 -17.01
C ARG A 63 -1.94 -9.94 -17.30
N PHE A 64 -0.69 -9.45 -17.36
CA PHE A 64 -0.45 -8.03 -17.59
C PHE A 64 -0.93 -7.63 -19.00
N PRO A 65 -1.85 -6.66 -19.11
CA PRO A 65 -2.54 -6.37 -20.37
C PRO A 65 -1.73 -5.40 -21.26
N ASP A 66 -0.68 -5.89 -21.90
CA ASP A 66 0.18 -5.13 -22.83
C ASP A 66 0.61 -6.05 -23.96
N GLU A 67 0.19 -5.75 -25.19
CA GLU A 67 0.53 -6.54 -26.37
C GLU A 67 2.04 -6.48 -26.71
N GLU A 68 2.72 -5.39 -26.32
CA GLU A 68 4.17 -5.22 -26.51
C GLU A 68 5.00 -5.70 -25.32
N PHE A 69 4.36 -6.34 -24.33
CA PHE A 69 4.99 -6.65 -23.04
C PHE A 69 6.33 -7.38 -23.20
N ASP A 70 6.39 -8.39 -24.05
CA ASP A 70 7.60 -9.20 -24.24
C ASP A 70 8.79 -8.37 -24.75
N ALA A 71 8.55 -7.54 -25.74
CA ALA A 71 9.59 -6.65 -26.28
C ALA A 71 9.99 -5.58 -25.25
N ARG A 72 9.04 -5.04 -24.53
CA ARG A 72 9.25 -4.06 -23.48
C ARG A 72 10.08 -4.61 -22.31
N ALA A 73 9.75 -5.81 -21.83
CA ALA A 73 10.49 -6.49 -20.79
C ALA A 73 11.96 -6.73 -21.17
N GLU A 74 12.23 -7.15 -22.42
CA GLU A 74 13.60 -7.33 -22.89
C GLU A 74 14.37 -5.99 -22.98
N ARG A 75 13.73 -4.91 -23.45
CA ARG A 75 14.37 -3.59 -23.48
C ARG A 75 14.70 -3.08 -22.08
N ILE A 76 13.79 -3.27 -21.10
CA ILE A 76 14.04 -2.91 -19.69
C ILE A 76 15.22 -3.69 -19.14
N LYS A 77 15.24 -5.02 -19.28
CA LYS A 77 16.32 -5.87 -18.80
C LYS A 77 17.67 -5.43 -19.40
N ASN A 78 17.74 -5.26 -20.71
CA ASN A 78 18.96 -4.87 -21.40
C ASN A 78 19.48 -3.49 -20.96
N ARG A 79 18.57 -2.54 -20.70
CA ARG A 79 18.94 -1.18 -20.27
C ARG A 79 19.38 -1.11 -18.82
N LEU A 80 18.78 -1.92 -17.96
CA LEU A 80 19.07 -1.89 -16.53
C LEU A 80 20.18 -2.86 -16.12
N ALA A 81 20.40 -3.97 -16.84
CA ALA A 81 21.41 -4.97 -16.49
C ALA A 81 22.81 -4.39 -16.21
N PRO A 82 23.34 -3.42 -16.98
CA PRO A 82 24.65 -2.84 -16.72
C PRO A 82 24.77 -2.06 -15.40
N ARG A 83 23.67 -1.83 -14.70
CA ARG A 83 23.63 -1.10 -13.40
C ARG A 83 23.86 -2.02 -12.21
N PHE A 84 23.96 -3.35 -12.43
CA PHE A 84 24.02 -4.35 -11.39
C PHE A 84 25.32 -5.16 -11.46
N ASP A 85 25.90 -5.43 -10.31
CA ASP A 85 27.11 -6.24 -10.17
C ASP A 85 26.77 -7.71 -9.93
N PHE A 86 26.27 -8.40 -10.97
CA PHE A 86 25.93 -9.81 -10.88
C PHE A 86 27.10 -10.71 -10.50
N ALA A 87 28.32 -10.38 -10.92
CA ALA A 87 29.52 -11.18 -10.63
C ALA A 87 29.86 -11.09 -9.13
N GLY A 88 29.96 -9.88 -8.59
CA GLY A 88 30.23 -9.67 -7.18
C GLY A 88 29.16 -10.26 -6.27
N TRP A 89 27.90 -10.21 -6.68
CA TRP A 89 26.82 -10.85 -5.92
C TRP A 89 26.97 -12.37 -5.85
N ARG A 90 27.32 -13.04 -6.96
CA ARG A 90 27.55 -14.48 -6.99
C ARG A 90 28.73 -14.88 -6.10
N GLU A 91 29.83 -14.15 -6.16
CA GLU A 91 31.00 -14.37 -5.34
C GLU A 91 30.71 -14.23 -3.84
N ASN A 92 29.85 -13.31 -3.46
CA ASN A 92 29.45 -13.05 -2.07
C ASN A 92 28.23 -13.88 -1.60
N GLY A 93 27.77 -14.87 -2.37
CA GLY A 93 26.65 -15.75 -2.03
C GLY A 93 25.32 -14.99 -1.90
N TRP A 94 25.12 -13.93 -2.72
CA TRP A 94 23.93 -13.08 -2.74
C TRP A 94 23.65 -12.31 -1.43
N LYS A 95 24.64 -12.21 -0.57
CA LYS A 95 24.56 -11.39 0.64
C LYS A 95 24.78 -9.93 0.28
N VAL A 96 23.76 -9.31 -0.26
CA VAL A 96 23.81 -7.91 -0.72
C VAL A 96 22.88 -7.08 0.15
N ASN A 97 23.41 -6.09 0.81
CA ASN A 97 22.63 -5.19 1.66
C ASN A 97 22.07 -3.99 0.87
N ASP A 98 22.71 -3.62 -0.26
CA ASP A 98 22.38 -2.45 -1.06
C ASP A 98 22.50 -2.76 -2.57
N GLY A 99 21.82 -1.95 -3.38
CA GLY A 99 21.97 -2.02 -4.85
C GLY A 99 21.15 -3.10 -5.57
N LEU A 100 20.27 -3.83 -4.87
CA LEU A 100 19.45 -4.90 -5.46
C LEU A 100 18.32 -4.39 -6.36
N ARG A 101 18.14 -3.09 -6.53
CA ARG A 101 17.06 -2.52 -7.33
C ARG A 101 17.43 -1.17 -7.93
N VAL A 102 16.80 -0.85 -9.04
CA VAL A 102 16.72 0.53 -9.52
C VAL A 102 15.39 1.10 -9.11
N GLN A 103 15.42 2.15 -8.30
CA GLN A 103 14.24 2.90 -7.91
C GLN A 103 13.97 3.99 -8.92
N ASP A 104 12.70 4.18 -9.26
CA ASP A 104 12.19 5.25 -10.13
C ASP A 104 12.86 5.32 -11.51
N ALA A 105 13.15 4.15 -12.09
CA ALA A 105 13.66 4.05 -13.46
C ALA A 105 12.71 4.68 -14.49
N TRP A 106 11.44 4.87 -14.17
CA TRP A 106 10.47 5.58 -15.02
C TRP A 106 10.92 6.99 -15.42
N THR A 107 11.83 7.60 -14.66
CA THR A 107 12.36 8.94 -14.92
C THR A 107 13.26 8.99 -16.17
N PHE A 108 13.87 7.87 -16.56
CA PHE A 108 14.77 7.76 -17.70
C PHE A 108 14.44 6.60 -18.64
N ASP A 109 13.47 5.76 -18.29
CA ASP A 109 13.07 4.59 -19.08
C ASP A 109 11.58 4.66 -19.43
N ALA A 110 11.28 4.83 -20.70
CA ALA A 110 9.91 4.94 -21.22
C ALA A 110 9.13 3.62 -21.09
N ASP A 111 9.80 2.46 -21.15
CA ASP A 111 9.15 1.15 -21.03
C ASP A 111 8.76 0.87 -19.58
N VAL A 112 9.60 1.24 -18.61
CA VAL A 112 9.27 1.20 -17.18
C VAL A 112 8.05 2.09 -16.88
N ARG A 113 8.06 3.31 -17.46
CA ARG A 113 6.91 4.21 -17.31
C ARG A 113 5.64 3.64 -17.95
N ALA A 114 5.73 3.04 -19.14
CA ALA A 114 4.57 2.46 -19.84
C ALA A 114 3.91 1.34 -19.01
N ILE A 115 4.71 0.47 -18.36
CA ILE A 115 4.18 -0.52 -17.41
C ILE A 115 3.45 0.18 -16.25
N ALA A 116 4.06 1.21 -15.66
CA ALA A 116 3.49 1.89 -14.50
C ALA A 116 2.15 2.60 -14.78
N VAL A 117 1.96 3.09 -16.01
CA VAL A 117 0.74 3.83 -16.41
C VAL A 117 -0.21 3.00 -17.28
N ASN A 118 -0.13 1.68 -17.21
CA ASN A 118 -1.00 0.81 -18.00
C ASN A 118 -2.47 1.11 -17.73
N ALA A 119 -3.22 1.48 -18.78
CA ALA A 119 -4.58 1.98 -18.66
C ALA A 119 -5.56 0.93 -18.09
N ARG A 120 -5.37 -0.36 -18.43
CA ARG A 120 -6.25 -1.42 -17.94
C ARG A 120 -6.02 -1.71 -16.45
N ILE A 121 -4.76 -1.73 -16.00
CA ILE A 121 -4.43 -1.85 -14.57
C ILE A 121 -5.03 -0.68 -13.79
N LEU A 122 -4.81 0.55 -14.24
CA LEU A 122 -5.40 1.73 -13.60
C LEU A 122 -6.93 1.63 -13.52
N GLN A 123 -7.61 1.22 -14.60
CA GLN A 123 -9.06 1.05 -14.63
C GLN A 123 -9.55 0.01 -13.60
N ILE A 124 -8.87 -1.13 -13.47
CA ILE A 124 -9.20 -2.17 -12.48
C ILE A 124 -9.08 -1.58 -11.07
N LEU A 125 -7.95 -0.93 -10.78
CA LEU A 125 -7.69 -0.33 -9.47
C LEU A 125 -8.70 0.77 -9.13
N GLU A 126 -9.02 1.67 -10.08
CA GLU A 126 -10.02 2.73 -9.90
C GLU A 126 -11.39 2.17 -9.53
N LYS A 127 -11.85 1.14 -10.24
CA LYS A 127 -13.12 0.48 -9.98
C LYS A 127 -13.16 -0.17 -8.60
N LEU A 128 -12.09 -0.88 -8.22
CA LEU A 128 -12.03 -1.63 -6.96
C LEU A 128 -11.80 -0.76 -5.72
N TYR A 129 -11.11 0.35 -5.85
CA TYR A 129 -10.88 1.27 -4.73
C TYR A 129 -11.91 2.41 -4.66
N GLY A 130 -12.68 2.63 -5.74
CA GLY A 130 -13.70 3.68 -5.80
C GLY A 130 -13.14 5.10 -5.92
N ARG A 131 -11.85 5.24 -6.23
CA ARG A 131 -11.15 6.51 -6.44
C ARG A 131 -10.15 6.38 -7.58
N LYS A 132 -9.82 7.48 -8.23
CA LYS A 132 -8.85 7.50 -9.32
C LYS A 132 -7.47 7.08 -8.80
N ALA A 133 -6.91 6.05 -9.45
CA ALA A 133 -5.60 5.50 -9.13
C ALA A 133 -4.49 6.28 -9.86
N TRP A 134 -3.32 6.38 -9.23
CA TRP A 134 -2.15 6.97 -9.85
C TRP A 134 -0.85 6.35 -9.33
N PRO A 135 0.12 6.04 -10.22
CA PRO A 135 1.40 5.46 -9.84
C PRO A 135 2.34 6.52 -9.27
N PHE A 136 3.08 6.18 -8.20
CA PHE A 136 4.01 7.12 -7.56
C PHE A 136 5.45 6.62 -7.42
N GLN A 137 5.69 5.34 -7.61
CA GLN A 137 7.02 4.76 -7.48
C GLN A 137 7.16 3.52 -8.36
N THR A 138 8.32 3.34 -8.96
CA THR A 138 8.70 2.09 -9.61
C THR A 138 9.97 1.51 -9.00
N LEU A 139 10.03 0.19 -8.87
CA LEU A 139 11.21 -0.56 -8.42
C LEU A 139 11.46 -1.69 -9.42
N ASN A 140 12.66 -1.73 -9.98
CA ASN A 140 13.06 -2.79 -10.88
C ASN A 140 14.13 -3.65 -10.21
N PHE A 141 13.85 -4.95 -10.12
CA PHE A 141 14.70 -5.94 -9.46
C PHE A 141 15.21 -6.95 -10.48
N PRO A 142 16.52 -7.22 -10.55
CA PRO A 142 17.08 -8.27 -11.40
C PRO A 142 17.13 -9.64 -10.70
N VAL A 143 17.05 -9.66 -9.36
CA VAL A 143 17.18 -10.86 -8.51
C VAL A 143 16.22 -10.81 -7.33
N GLY A 144 16.03 -11.92 -6.63
CA GLY A 144 15.29 -11.99 -5.39
C GLY A 144 15.92 -11.16 -4.28
N THR A 145 15.13 -10.33 -3.61
CA THR A 145 15.65 -9.45 -2.54
C THR A 145 15.91 -10.19 -1.24
N GLN A 146 15.32 -11.38 -1.07
CA GLN A 146 15.34 -12.13 0.18
C GLN A 146 14.91 -11.26 1.38
N GLN A 147 14.10 -10.26 1.14
CA GLN A 147 13.62 -9.35 2.16
C GLN A 147 12.63 -10.07 3.05
N HIS A 148 12.81 -9.93 4.36
CA HIS A 148 11.84 -10.41 5.33
C HIS A 148 10.43 -9.88 5.01
N TYR A 149 9.41 -10.69 5.25
CA TYR A 149 8.04 -10.27 4.98
C TYR A 149 7.65 -9.05 5.83
N HIS A 150 6.95 -8.15 5.22
CA HIS A 150 6.55 -6.87 5.77
C HIS A 150 5.21 -6.41 5.19
N SER A 151 4.60 -5.42 5.82
CA SER A 151 3.47 -4.68 5.27
C SER A 151 3.94 -3.34 4.71
N ASP A 152 3.55 -3.02 3.50
CA ASP A 152 3.83 -1.71 2.90
C ASP A 152 3.18 -0.56 3.67
N SER A 153 2.09 -0.84 4.40
CA SER A 153 1.34 0.17 5.17
C SER A 153 2.17 0.94 6.18
N VAL A 154 3.30 0.39 6.65
CA VAL A 154 4.19 1.12 7.59
C VAL A 154 5.08 2.14 6.88
N HIS A 155 5.34 1.95 5.59
CA HIS A 155 6.16 2.81 4.75
C HIS A 155 5.33 3.76 3.88
N PHE A 156 4.21 3.24 3.35
CA PHE A 156 3.34 3.91 2.38
C PHE A 156 1.89 3.79 2.85
N SER A 157 1.36 4.82 3.47
CA SER A 157 -0.03 4.84 3.88
C SER A 157 -0.73 6.12 3.45
N SER A 158 -2.03 6.09 3.55
CA SER A 158 -2.91 7.21 3.24
C SER A 158 -3.80 7.55 4.44
N ILE A 159 -4.39 8.73 4.42
CA ILE A 159 -5.49 9.13 5.30
C ILE A 159 -6.61 9.63 4.39
N PRO A 160 -7.76 8.94 4.31
CA PRO A 160 -8.12 7.69 4.99
C PRO A 160 -7.18 6.52 4.65
N GLU A 161 -7.11 5.52 5.55
CA GLU A 161 -6.21 4.37 5.41
C GLU A 161 -6.55 3.48 4.21
N ARG A 162 -5.57 2.63 3.81
CA ARG A 162 -5.72 1.53 2.84
C ARG A 162 -5.91 1.95 1.37
N PHE A 163 -5.87 3.24 1.04
CA PHE A 163 -5.85 3.73 -0.35
C PHE A 163 -4.44 3.68 -0.95
N MET A 164 -3.84 2.50 -0.90
CA MET A 164 -2.55 2.17 -1.49
C MET A 164 -2.55 0.71 -1.93
N CYS A 165 -1.92 0.40 -3.04
CA CYS A 165 -1.66 -0.98 -3.47
C CYS A 165 -0.36 -1.06 -4.26
N GLY A 166 0.18 -2.27 -4.39
CA GLY A 166 1.29 -2.57 -5.26
C GLY A 166 0.88 -3.49 -6.41
N VAL A 167 1.59 -3.35 -7.52
CA VAL A 167 1.52 -4.27 -8.66
C VAL A 167 2.94 -4.68 -9.01
N TRP A 168 3.21 -5.97 -8.85
CA TRP A 168 4.47 -6.58 -9.24
C TRP A 168 4.24 -7.36 -10.53
N VAL A 169 5.11 -7.20 -11.54
CA VAL A 169 5.02 -7.92 -12.80
C VAL A 169 6.32 -8.62 -13.12
N ALA A 170 6.25 -9.88 -13.53
CA ALA A 170 7.38 -10.69 -13.95
C ALA A 170 7.84 -10.26 -15.35
N LEU A 171 9.13 -9.86 -15.48
CA LEU A 171 9.74 -9.55 -16.77
C LEU A 171 10.39 -10.76 -17.44
N GLU A 172 10.34 -11.92 -16.81
CA GLU A 172 10.79 -13.23 -17.27
C GLU A 172 10.04 -14.33 -16.51
N ASP A 173 10.19 -15.59 -16.96
CA ASP A 173 9.71 -16.75 -16.20
C ASP A 173 10.55 -16.90 -14.93
N ILE A 174 9.91 -17.09 -13.79
CA ILE A 174 10.55 -17.15 -12.48
C ILE A 174 10.31 -18.52 -11.84
N GLY A 175 11.39 -19.26 -11.65
CA GLY A 175 11.35 -20.56 -11.00
C GLY A 175 11.41 -20.47 -9.48
N ASP A 176 11.08 -21.57 -8.82
CA ASP A 176 11.02 -21.69 -7.36
C ASP A 176 12.39 -21.51 -6.68
N ASP A 177 13.48 -21.67 -7.41
CA ASP A 177 14.86 -21.50 -6.93
C ASP A 177 15.42 -20.08 -7.07
N ALA A 178 14.70 -19.20 -7.78
CA ALA A 178 15.09 -17.81 -8.03
C ALA A 178 14.70 -16.84 -6.90
N GLY A 179 14.21 -17.33 -5.77
CA GLY A 179 13.70 -16.53 -4.68
C GLY A 179 12.39 -15.81 -5.01
N PRO A 180 11.31 -16.56 -5.33
CA PRO A 180 10.01 -15.98 -5.68
C PRO A 180 9.44 -15.09 -4.58
N LEU A 181 8.39 -14.33 -4.90
CA LEU A 181 7.63 -13.60 -3.88
C LEU A 181 7.00 -14.59 -2.89
N GLU A 182 7.07 -14.22 -1.62
CA GLU A 182 6.38 -14.87 -0.51
C GLU A 182 5.31 -13.92 0.02
N TYR A 183 4.11 -14.39 0.24
CA TYR A 183 3.03 -13.58 0.79
C TYR A 183 2.07 -14.42 1.64
N TYR A 184 1.33 -13.74 2.54
CA TYR A 184 0.49 -14.38 3.55
C TYR A 184 -0.97 -14.02 3.30
N PRO A 185 -1.76 -14.89 2.61
CA PRO A 185 -3.15 -14.62 2.27
C PRO A 185 -4.00 -14.34 3.50
N GLY A 186 -4.80 -13.27 3.46
CA GLY A 186 -5.66 -12.86 4.59
C GLY A 186 -5.00 -11.94 5.60
N SER A 187 -3.66 -11.81 5.63
CA SER A 187 -2.95 -10.91 6.55
C SER A 187 -3.30 -9.43 6.34
N HIS A 188 -3.77 -9.05 5.16
CA HIS A 188 -4.23 -7.68 4.88
C HIS A 188 -5.40 -7.25 5.78
N LYS A 189 -6.17 -8.20 6.33
CA LYS A 189 -7.30 -7.94 7.25
C LYS A 189 -6.83 -7.60 8.66
N TRP A 190 -5.57 -7.81 8.98
CA TRP A 190 -5.03 -7.45 10.28
C TRP A 190 -5.00 -5.93 10.47
N PRO A 191 -5.02 -5.46 11.74
CA PRO A 191 -4.83 -4.04 12.01
C PRO A 191 -3.52 -3.51 11.42
N ILE A 192 -3.53 -2.29 10.91
CA ILE A 192 -2.30 -1.58 10.58
C ILE A 192 -1.61 -1.25 11.90
N VAL A 193 -0.32 -1.57 11.99
CA VAL A 193 0.49 -1.35 13.20
C VAL A 193 1.19 -0.01 13.11
N TYR A 194 1.09 0.81 14.16
CA TYR A 194 1.70 2.12 14.26
C TYR A 194 2.79 2.18 15.33
N ASN A 195 3.58 3.24 15.33
CA ASN A 195 4.72 3.45 16.24
C ASN A 195 4.35 3.32 17.73
N ASP A 196 3.22 3.88 18.15
CA ASP A 196 2.76 3.84 19.54
C ASP A 196 2.44 2.42 19.99
N GLN A 197 1.93 1.57 19.10
CA GLN A 197 1.63 0.16 19.38
C GLN A 197 2.89 -0.68 19.57
N VAL A 198 3.99 -0.35 18.89
CA VAL A 198 5.31 -0.98 19.11
C VAL A 198 6.18 -0.23 20.11
N GLY A 199 5.58 0.69 20.89
CA GLY A 199 6.26 1.42 21.96
C GLY A 199 7.27 2.46 21.48
N VAL A 200 7.09 3.01 20.28
CA VAL A 200 7.96 4.03 19.69
C VAL A 200 7.25 5.38 19.62
N ARG A 201 8.00 6.43 19.92
CA ARG A 201 7.60 7.83 19.76
C ARG A 201 8.66 8.56 18.94
N ILE A 202 8.27 9.18 17.83
CA ILE A 202 9.19 9.93 16.98
C ILE A 202 9.46 11.33 17.57
N ALA A 203 8.43 11.97 18.11
CA ALA A 203 8.56 13.28 18.74
C ALA A 203 9.34 13.22 20.06
N GLY A 204 10.52 13.83 20.10
CA GLY A 204 11.39 13.85 21.29
C GLY A 204 11.88 12.47 21.70
N ALA A 205 11.98 11.53 20.76
CA ALA A 205 12.37 10.16 21.03
C ALA A 205 13.87 10.01 21.23
N LYS A 206 14.22 9.17 22.20
CA LYS A 206 15.57 8.60 22.34
C LYS A 206 15.76 7.36 21.47
N ARG A 207 14.68 6.74 20.97
CA ARG A 207 14.69 5.50 20.17
C ARG A 207 14.11 5.78 18.79
N ARG A 208 14.83 5.43 17.74
CA ARG A 208 14.31 5.47 16.37
C ARG A 208 13.34 4.30 16.17
N ALA A 209 12.27 4.54 15.39
CA ALA A 209 11.51 3.45 14.82
C ALA A 209 12.43 2.60 13.93
N SER A 210 12.38 1.30 14.09
CA SER A 210 13.10 0.35 13.24
C SER A 210 12.10 -0.67 12.71
N GLN A 211 12.32 -1.17 11.52
CA GLN A 211 11.48 -2.20 10.91
C GLN A 211 11.46 -3.49 11.74
N GLU A 212 12.53 -3.77 12.47
CA GLU A 212 12.68 -4.92 13.37
C GLU A 212 11.55 -5.01 14.42
N LEU A 213 11.08 -3.88 14.93
CA LEU A 213 9.98 -3.88 15.92
C LEU A 213 8.66 -4.33 15.30
N TYR A 214 8.46 -4.01 14.03
CA TYR A 214 7.27 -4.45 13.30
C TYR A 214 7.39 -5.91 12.89
N HIS A 215 8.60 -6.38 12.51
CA HIS A 215 8.84 -7.80 12.22
C HIS A 215 8.42 -8.67 13.40
N GLN A 216 8.81 -8.34 14.64
CA GLN A 216 8.42 -9.08 15.84
C GLN A 216 6.88 -9.21 15.99
N VAL A 217 6.14 -8.16 15.65
CA VAL A 217 4.66 -8.20 15.68
C VAL A 217 4.13 -9.13 14.59
N TRP A 218 4.63 -9.02 13.36
CA TRP A 218 4.15 -9.84 12.25
C TRP A 218 4.51 -11.31 12.43
N GLU A 219 5.72 -11.62 12.92
CA GLU A 219 6.14 -12.97 13.27
C GLU A 219 5.22 -13.59 14.32
N ALA A 220 4.94 -12.87 15.39
CA ALA A 220 4.02 -13.32 16.43
C ALA A 220 2.58 -13.53 15.93
N LEU A 221 2.11 -12.69 15.00
CA LEU A 221 0.79 -12.84 14.38
C LEU A 221 0.74 -14.05 13.45
N VAL A 222 1.76 -14.26 12.62
CA VAL A 222 1.88 -15.42 11.72
C VAL A 222 1.89 -16.71 12.56
N GLU A 223 2.72 -16.76 13.61
CA GLU A 223 2.78 -17.91 14.52
C GLU A 223 1.42 -18.15 15.20
N LYS A 224 0.81 -17.11 15.76
CA LYS A 224 -0.45 -17.20 16.49
C LYS A 224 -1.63 -17.65 15.63
N THR A 225 -1.65 -17.22 14.37
CA THR A 225 -2.75 -17.55 13.44
C THR A 225 -2.48 -18.79 12.62
N HIS A 226 -1.28 -19.36 12.70
CA HIS A 226 -0.80 -20.48 11.86
C HIS A 226 -0.98 -20.20 10.36
N LEU A 227 -0.81 -18.91 9.97
CA LEU A 227 -0.99 -18.51 8.60
C LEU A 227 0.19 -19.00 7.76
N ALA A 228 -0.11 -19.82 6.74
CA ALA A 228 0.91 -20.36 5.85
C ALA A 228 1.23 -19.37 4.71
N PRO A 229 2.50 -19.23 4.33
CA PRO A 229 2.87 -18.44 3.16
C PRO A 229 2.47 -19.17 1.86
N GLU A 230 2.18 -18.34 0.85
CA GLU A 230 2.14 -18.79 -0.55
C GLU A 230 3.33 -18.18 -1.30
N TYR A 231 3.74 -18.84 -2.38
CA TYR A 231 4.86 -18.43 -3.21
C TYR A 231 4.41 -18.18 -4.64
N PHE A 232 4.94 -17.14 -5.26
CA PHE A 232 4.57 -16.75 -6.61
C PHE A 232 5.71 -17.03 -7.59
N SER A 233 5.56 -18.13 -8.35
CA SER A 233 6.48 -18.53 -9.41
C SER A 233 5.81 -18.27 -10.78
N PRO A 234 5.78 -17.01 -11.24
CA PRO A 234 5.03 -16.60 -12.42
C PRO A 234 5.73 -16.93 -13.72
N ARG A 235 4.94 -16.97 -14.78
CA ARG A 235 5.45 -16.79 -16.14
C ARG A 235 5.67 -15.31 -16.45
N LYS A 236 6.55 -15.03 -17.38
CA LYS A 236 6.75 -13.68 -17.93
C LYS A 236 5.40 -13.04 -18.29
N GLY A 237 5.15 -11.85 -17.76
CA GLY A 237 3.92 -11.09 -17.93
C GLY A 237 2.78 -11.48 -16.99
N ASP A 238 2.96 -12.42 -16.06
CA ASP A 238 2.04 -12.55 -14.95
C ASP A 238 2.32 -11.43 -13.93
N ALA A 239 1.25 -10.87 -13.36
CA ALA A 239 1.33 -9.80 -12.40
C ALA A 239 0.53 -10.12 -11.14
N LEU A 240 1.06 -9.73 -9.99
CA LEU A 240 0.41 -9.84 -8.69
C LEU A 240 0.08 -8.45 -8.19
N ILE A 241 -1.21 -8.20 -7.93
CA ILE A 241 -1.73 -7.00 -7.29
C ILE A 241 -1.90 -7.33 -5.81
N TRP A 242 -1.41 -6.47 -4.90
CA TRP A 242 -1.62 -6.67 -3.46
C TRP A 242 -2.11 -5.42 -2.75
N ALA A 243 -2.95 -5.64 -1.73
CA ALA A 243 -3.41 -4.61 -0.82
C ALA A 243 -2.26 -4.14 0.09
N ALA A 244 -2.21 -2.86 0.43
CA ALA A 244 -1.11 -2.24 1.19
C ALA A 244 -0.71 -2.98 2.47
N ASN A 245 -1.68 -3.59 3.15
CA ASN A 245 -1.45 -4.28 4.42
C ASN A 245 -1.16 -5.78 4.29
N LEU A 246 -1.11 -6.34 3.08
CA LEU A 246 -0.72 -7.73 2.89
C LEU A 246 0.73 -7.93 3.32
N LEU A 247 1.01 -8.92 4.18
CA LEU A 247 2.38 -9.34 4.44
C LEU A 247 2.95 -10.01 3.20
N HIS A 248 4.08 -9.51 2.75
CA HIS A 248 4.81 -10.04 1.61
C HIS A 248 6.32 -9.81 1.74
N GLY A 249 7.09 -10.62 1.05
CA GLY A 249 8.56 -10.56 1.09
C GLY A 249 9.19 -11.30 -0.09
N GLY A 250 10.47 -11.57 0.02
CA GLY A 250 11.23 -12.36 -0.94
C GLY A 250 11.74 -13.63 -0.27
N SER A 251 11.38 -14.78 -0.79
CA SER A 251 11.90 -16.05 -0.30
C SER A 251 13.41 -16.20 -0.60
N CYS A 252 14.03 -17.19 0.03
CA CYS A 252 15.44 -17.46 -0.16
C CYS A 252 15.76 -17.86 -1.61
N GLN A 253 16.75 -17.21 -2.20
CA GLN A 253 17.29 -17.60 -3.50
C GLN A 253 18.19 -18.82 -3.33
N ARG A 254 17.86 -19.92 -4.01
CA ARG A 254 18.60 -21.20 -3.91
C ARG A 254 19.57 -21.42 -5.07
N ASN A 255 19.27 -20.85 -6.23
CA ASN A 255 20.13 -20.92 -7.41
C ASN A 255 20.85 -19.58 -7.62
N PRO A 256 22.18 -19.49 -7.38
CA PRO A 256 22.94 -18.25 -7.52
C PRO A 256 23.07 -17.76 -8.97
N ASN A 257 22.69 -18.58 -9.96
CA ASN A 257 22.70 -18.20 -11.36
C ASN A 257 21.33 -17.74 -11.86
N ALA A 258 20.26 -17.96 -11.08
CA ALA A 258 18.92 -17.54 -11.47
C ALA A 258 18.78 -16.02 -11.31
N THR A 259 18.07 -15.41 -12.26
CA THR A 259 17.57 -14.05 -12.15
C THR A 259 16.08 -14.06 -11.76
N ARG A 260 15.58 -12.91 -11.31
CA ARG A 260 14.18 -12.68 -11.01
C ARG A 260 13.78 -11.27 -11.48
N TRP A 261 13.95 -11.02 -12.76
CA TRP A 261 13.63 -9.72 -13.31
C TRP A 261 12.15 -9.39 -13.14
N SER A 262 11.91 -8.28 -12.51
CA SER A 262 10.57 -7.81 -12.19
C SER A 262 10.49 -6.30 -12.06
N GLN A 263 9.29 -5.78 -12.23
CA GLN A 263 8.96 -4.40 -11.90
C GLN A 263 7.85 -4.36 -10.86
N VAL A 264 8.05 -3.60 -9.79
CA VAL A 264 7.00 -3.17 -8.88
C VAL A 264 6.58 -1.77 -9.26
N THR A 265 5.28 -1.52 -9.26
CA THR A 265 4.70 -0.18 -9.30
C THR A 265 3.78 0.00 -8.10
N HIS A 266 4.00 1.04 -7.33
CA HIS A 266 3.12 1.40 -6.22
C HIS A 266 2.14 2.47 -6.65
N TYR A 267 0.89 2.31 -6.22
CA TYR A 267 -0.22 3.19 -6.54
C TYR A 267 -0.83 3.78 -5.28
N PHE A 268 -1.16 5.04 -5.33
CA PHE A 268 -2.08 5.71 -4.43
C PHE A 268 -3.37 6.07 -5.16
N PHE A 269 -4.32 6.60 -4.41
CA PHE A 269 -5.62 7.03 -4.92
C PHE A 269 -5.88 8.49 -4.56
N GLU A 270 -6.65 9.20 -5.40
CA GLU A 270 -6.93 10.62 -5.18
C GLU A 270 -7.69 10.89 -3.86
N ASN A 271 -7.74 12.14 -3.44
CA ASN A 271 -8.44 12.61 -2.23
C ASN A 271 -7.95 11.97 -0.92
N CYS A 272 -6.63 11.83 -0.79
CA CYS A 272 -5.97 11.34 0.41
C CYS A 272 -4.83 12.28 0.85
N CYS A 273 -4.49 12.20 2.14
CA CYS A 273 -3.16 12.58 2.59
C CYS A 273 -2.24 11.36 2.50
N TYR A 274 -1.02 11.52 2.00
CA TYR A 274 -0.05 10.46 1.82
C TYR A 274 1.03 10.58 2.89
N VAL A 275 1.20 9.54 3.68
CA VAL A 275 2.03 9.57 4.88
C VAL A 275 3.00 8.39 4.94
N THR A 276 4.06 8.57 5.75
CA THR A 276 4.95 7.49 6.17
C THR A 276 4.71 7.20 7.64
N PRO A 277 3.91 6.18 8.02
CA PRO A 277 3.55 5.91 9.41
C PRO A 277 4.76 5.68 10.32
N MET A 278 5.76 4.91 9.87
CA MET A 278 6.99 4.66 10.63
C MET A 278 7.76 5.95 10.98
N ALA A 279 7.58 7.04 10.24
CA ALA A 279 8.19 8.35 10.49
C ALA A 279 7.19 9.37 11.09
N SER A 280 6.02 8.91 11.54
CA SER A 280 4.92 9.74 12.05
C SER A 280 4.52 9.34 13.46
N ASP A 281 3.99 10.30 14.20
CA ASP A 281 3.22 10.07 15.43
C ASP A 281 1.75 10.44 15.13
N MET A 282 0.99 9.48 14.61
CA MET A 282 -0.34 9.69 14.03
C MET A 282 -1.29 10.36 15.04
N PHE A 283 -1.33 9.86 16.30
CA PHE A 283 -2.27 10.32 17.31
C PHE A 283 -1.95 11.69 17.93
N VAL A 284 -0.70 12.15 17.80
CA VAL A 284 -0.31 13.51 18.22
C VAL A 284 -0.22 14.49 17.06
N GLY A 285 -0.66 14.07 15.87
CA GLY A 285 -0.73 14.92 14.70
C GLY A 285 0.62 15.32 14.09
N LYS A 286 1.70 14.60 14.39
CA LYS A 286 3.02 14.80 13.76
C LYS A 286 3.16 13.85 12.57
N LEU A 287 2.62 14.25 11.44
CA LEU A 287 2.59 13.46 10.24
C LEU A 287 3.81 13.73 9.36
N GLN A 288 4.51 12.67 8.96
CA GLN A 288 5.46 12.72 7.87
C GLN A 288 4.70 12.62 6.55
N LEU A 289 4.24 13.77 6.06
CA LEU A 289 3.57 13.87 4.76
C LEU A 289 4.57 13.61 3.63
N ARG A 290 4.13 12.84 2.64
CA ARG A 290 4.91 12.59 1.43
C ARG A 290 4.63 13.67 0.38
N ARG A 291 5.69 14.09 -0.31
CA ARG A 291 5.60 14.92 -1.52
C ARG A 291 5.85 14.00 -2.71
N LEU A 292 4.82 13.70 -3.45
CA LEU A 292 4.83 12.69 -4.50
C LEU A 292 4.47 13.29 -5.85
N VAL A 293 5.01 12.69 -6.89
CA VAL A 293 4.74 13.01 -8.28
C VAL A 293 3.96 11.87 -8.90
N ASN A 294 2.89 12.17 -9.61
CA ASN A 294 2.19 11.19 -10.43
C ASN A 294 3.03 10.86 -11.66
N ILE A 295 3.40 9.59 -11.81
CA ILE A 295 4.20 9.12 -12.93
C ILE A 295 3.50 9.35 -14.29
N ALA A 296 2.16 9.34 -14.30
CA ALA A 296 1.39 9.47 -15.52
C ALA A 296 1.54 10.85 -16.20
N ASP A 297 1.62 11.93 -15.40
CA ASP A 297 1.67 13.29 -15.93
C ASP A 297 2.86 14.12 -15.43
N GLY A 298 3.68 13.57 -14.54
CA GLY A 298 4.85 14.25 -13.97
C GLY A 298 4.51 15.36 -12.98
N LYS A 299 3.26 15.50 -12.55
CA LYS A 299 2.82 16.57 -11.66
C LYS A 299 2.84 16.15 -10.20
N GLN A 300 3.12 17.12 -9.33
CA GLN A 300 3.01 16.92 -7.89
C GLN A 300 1.55 16.73 -7.49
N VAL A 301 1.28 15.69 -6.70
CA VAL A 301 -0.06 15.40 -6.18
C VAL A 301 -0.25 16.09 -4.83
N PRO A 302 -1.33 16.87 -4.64
CA PRO A 302 -1.62 17.52 -3.37
C PRO A 302 -2.07 16.50 -2.32
N ASN A 303 -1.72 16.74 -1.06
CA ASN A 303 -2.35 16.06 0.07
C ASN A 303 -3.74 16.68 0.30
N VAL A 304 -4.77 15.84 0.33
CA VAL A 304 -6.17 16.25 0.53
C VAL A 304 -6.74 15.49 1.73
N TYR A 305 -7.39 16.19 2.63
CA TYR A 305 -8.05 15.62 3.80
C TYR A 305 -9.54 15.98 3.77
N VAL A 306 -10.38 14.95 3.60
CA VAL A 306 -11.84 15.10 3.52
C VAL A 306 -12.22 16.28 2.63
N ASP A 307 -11.91 16.15 1.34
CA ASP A 307 -12.22 17.11 0.25
C ASP A 307 -11.59 18.51 0.38
N ALA A 308 -10.71 18.72 1.35
CA ALA A 308 -9.99 20.00 1.51
C ALA A 308 -8.47 19.82 1.38
N PRO A 309 -7.76 20.74 0.69
CA PRO A 309 -6.30 20.72 0.66
C PRO A 309 -5.73 20.78 2.08
N TYR A 310 -4.89 19.80 2.45
CA TYR A 310 -4.32 19.71 3.81
C TYR A 310 -3.59 20.98 4.23
N ALA A 311 -2.88 21.62 3.31
CA ALA A 311 -2.16 22.88 3.56
C ALA A 311 -3.08 24.02 4.02
N SER A 312 -4.34 24.05 3.56
CA SER A 312 -5.32 25.09 3.95
C SER A 312 -5.90 24.86 5.36
N LEU A 313 -5.92 23.63 5.84
CA LEU A 313 -6.47 23.27 7.16
C LEU A 313 -5.50 23.64 8.29
N GLY A 314 -4.18 23.53 8.07
CA GLY A 314 -3.16 23.78 9.09
C GLY A 314 -3.12 25.22 9.62
N ILE A 315 -3.44 26.20 8.80
CA ILE A 315 -3.43 27.62 9.19
C ILE A 315 -4.67 27.95 10.03
N SER A 316 -5.84 27.50 9.61
CA SER A 316 -7.10 27.78 10.32
C SER A 316 -7.20 27.03 11.65
N PHE A 317 -6.67 25.80 11.73
CA PHE A 317 -6.67 24.99 12.94
C PHE A 317 -5.74 25.58 14.01
N ARG A 318 -4.50 25.91 13.67
CA ARG A 318 -3.54 26.57 14.58
C ARG A 318 -4.06 27.90 15.09
N PHE A 319 -4.71 28.68 14.25
CA PHE A 319 -5.29 29.97 14.65
C PHE A 319 -6.48 29.79 15.57
N ARG A 320 -7.35 28.82 15.32
CA ARG A 320 -8.49 28.48 16.20
C ARG A 320 -8.04 27.92 17.54
N GLU A 321 -7.02 27.04 17.58
CA GLU A 321 -6.43 26.55 18.83
C GLU A 321 -5.78 27.70 19.62
N PHE A 322 -5.06 28.57 18.96
CA PHE A 322 -4.47 29.76 19.58
C PHE A 322 -5.55 30.65 20.22
N LEU A 323 -6.62 30.95 19.48
CA LEU A 323 -7.75 31.73 20.00
C LEU A 323 -8.48 31.02 21.14
N ALA A 324 -8.66 29.70 21.05
CA ALA A 324 -9.28 28.91 22.10
C ALA A 324 -8.42 28.88 23.39
N THR A 325 -7.10 28.77 23.21
CA THR A 325 -6.15 28.82 24.34
C THR A 325 -6.12 30.21 24.98
N MET A 326 -6.11 31.27 24.19
CA MET A 326 -6.23 32.63 24.71
C MET A 326 -7.54 32.90 25.47
N ARG A 327 -8.68 32.42 24.94
CA ARG A 327 -9.98 32.48 25.63
C ARG A 327 -9.98 31.73 26.96
N ARG A 328 -9.35 30.55 27.02
CA ARG A 328 -9.21 29.78 28.28
C ARG A 328 -8.31 30.48 29.28
N SER A 329 -7.22 31.13 28.83
CA SER A 329 -6.31 31.85 29.69
C SER A 329 -6.88 33.17 30.23
N LEU A 330 -7.80 33.79 29.49
CA LEU A 330 -8.44 35.05 29.90
C LEU A 330 -9.71 34.82 30.74
N SER A 331 -10.29 33.64 30.72
CA SER A 331 -11.52 33.33 31.47
C SER A 331 -11.41 33.44 33.00
N PRO A 332 -10.26 33.12 33.65
CA PRO A 332 -10.08 33.34 35.08
C PRO A 332 -9.99 34.81 35.47
N ILE A 333 -9.44 35.64 34.57
CA ILE A 333 -9.26 37.09 34.81
C ILE A 333 -10.60 37.82 34.72
N ALA A 334 -11.45 37.45 33.75
CA ALA A 334 -12.79 38.02 33.63
C ALA A 334 -13.74 37.65 34.79
N ARG A 335 -13.48 36.56 35.52
CA ARG A 335 -14.22 36.22 36.76
C ARG A 335 -13.76 37.02 37.95
N LYS A 336 -12.50 37.48 37.99
CA LYS A 336 -11.98 38.32 39.08
C LYS A 336 -12.38 39.80 39.01
N ILE A 337 -12.85 40.27 37.85
CA ILE A 337 -13.25 41.69 37.64
C ILE A 337 -14.78 41.86 37.94
N ARG A 338 -15.53 40.79 38.20
CA ARG A 338 -16.96 40.83 38.49
C ARG A 338 -17.30 40.62 39.98
N HIS A 339 -16.32 40.66 40.83
CA HIS A 339 -16.43 40.77 42.29
C HIS A 339 -15.60 42.00 42.73
#